data_00d8c7bdb4064a95444e6090bde2e82e
#
_entry.id   00d8c7bdb4064a95444e6090bde2e82e
#
_cell.length_a   1.000
_cell.length_b   1.000
_cell.length_c   1.000
_cell.angle_alpha   90.00
_cell.angle_beta   90.00
_cell.angle_gamma   90.00
#
_symmetry.space_group_name_H-M   'P 1'
#
loop_
_entity.id
_entity.type
_entity.pdbx_description
1 polymer ?
#
loop_
_entity_poly.entity_id
_entity_poly.type
_entity_poly.pdbx_seq_one_letter_code
_entity_poly.pdbx_strand_id
1 'polypeptide(L)'
;MMNSKEVALMFDLPIDTIRYYERVGVIPPITRDKNGYRIYAKRDLNWIFLAKSLRKAGLSIESLIEFATLAQSKEGNVRAAQKQILQDQLTEINAKLEEMMHARDLLEYKIETFDDHVAKINAGELSDDEVEELWTMKHFKKQETPLAVE
;
A
#
# COMPACT_ATOMS: atom_id res chain seq x y z
N MET A 1 3.73 29.38 -8.18
CA MET A 1 3.84 28.25 -9.10
C MET A 1 5.27 27.70 -9.07
N MET A 2 5.41 26.39 -9.21
CA MET A 2 6.70 25.71 -9.05
C MET A 2 7.22 25.18 -10.39
N ASN A 3 8.54 25.10 -10.54
CA ASN A 3 9.17 24.46 -11.68
C ASN A 3 9.41 22.97 -11.41
N SER A 4 9.85 22.21 -12.44
CA SER A 4 10.05 20.76 -12.33
C SER A 4 11.07 20.36 -11.25
N LYS A 5 12.12 21.14 -11.07
CA LYS A 5 13.18 20.86 -10.08
C LYS A 5 12.63 21.01 -8.64
N GLU A 6 11.87 22.07 -8.40
CA GLU A 6 11.27 22.33 -7.10
C GLU A 6 10.26 21.23 -6.73
N VAL A 7 9.44 20.80 -7.68
CA VAL A 7 8.45 19.73 -7.50
C VAL A 7 9.13 18.39 -7.22
N ALA A 8 10.19 18.08 -7.97
CA ALA A 8 10.97 16.86 -7.75
C ALA A 8 11.58 16.80 -6.35
N LEU A 9 12.11 17.91 -5.86
CA LEU A 9 12.62 18.03 -4.48
C LEU A 9 11.51 17.89 -3.45
N MET A 10 10.38 18.55 -3.67
CA MET A 10 9.25 18.54 -2.74
C MET A 10 8.70 17.13 -2.50
N PHE A 11 8.60 16.32 -3.54
CA PHE A 11 8.03 14.98 -3.46
C PHE A 11 9.06 13.85 -3.41
N ASP A 12 10.35 14.20 -3.39
CA ASP A 12 11.43 13.21 -3.43
C ASP A 12 11.24 12.22 -4.59
N LEU A 13 11.02 12.78 -5.78
CA LEU A 13 10.85 12.02 -7.02
C LEU A 13 11.86 12.52 -8.07
N PRO A 14 12.41 11.60 -8.88
CA PRO A 14 13.17 12.02 -10.05
C PRO A 14 12.31 12.85 -11.01
N ILE A 15 12.89 13.88 -11.63
CA ILE A 15 12.21 14.70 -12.64
C ILE A 15 11.65 13.79 -13.76
N ASP A 16 12.43 12.79 -14.17
CA ASP A 16 12.03 11.86 -15.23
C ASP A 16 10.78 11.05 -14.85
N THR A 17 10.60 10.72 -13.59
CA THR A 17 9.39 10.04 -13.11
C THR A 17 8.16 10.93 -13.25
N ILE A 18 8.28 12.21 -12.89
CA ILE A 18 7.18 13.18 -13.02
C ILE A 18 6.83 13.39 -14.50
N ARG A 19 7.83 13.51 -15.36
CA ARG A 19 7.64 13.61 -16.81
C ARG A 19 6.99 12.36 -17.40
N TYR A 20 7.39 11.19 -16.91
CA TYR A 20 6.79 9.91 -17.28
C TYR A 20 5.32 9.87 -16.89
N TYR A 21 4.96 10.31 -15.70
CA TYR A 21 3.56 10.34 -15.23
C TYR A 21 2.69 11.22 -16.13
N GLU A 22 3.18 12.36 -16.56
CA GLU A 22 2.47 13.22 -17.51
C GLU A 22 2.36 12.55 -18.88
N ARG A 23 3.45 11.99 -19.39
CA ARG A 23 3.51 11.38 -20.72
C ARG A 23 2.54 10.20 -20.87
N VAL A 24 2.44 9.35 -19.87
CA VAL A 24 1.57 8.16 -19.92
C VAL A 24 0.14 8.44 -19.43
N GLY A 25 -0.12 9.62 -18.88
CA GLY A 25 -1.47 10.02 -18.47
C GLY A 25 -1.83 9.68 -17.04
N VAL A 26 -0.86 9.39 -16.18
CA VAL A 26 -1.08 9.19 -14.73
C VAL A 26 -1.49 10.49 -14.06
N ILE A 27 -0.97 11.60 -14.55
CA ILE A 27 -1.38 12.95 -14.16
C ILE A 27 -1.84 13.72 -15.40
N PRO A 28 -2.76 14.70 -15.24
CA PRO A 28 -3.17 15.56 -16.35
C PRO A 28 -2.01 16.36 -16.93
N PRO A 29 -2.14 16.84 -18.19
CA PRO A 29 -1.10 17.67 -18.79
C PRO A 29 -0.77 18.90 -17.97
N ILE A 30 0.53 19.18 -17.86
CA ILE A 30 1.06 20.31 -17.10
C ILE A 30 1.13 21.54 -18.01
N THR A 31 0.70 22.69 -17.49
CA THR A 31 0.80 23.97 -18.18
C THR A 31 2.26 24.33 -18.41
N ARG A 32 2.56 24.94 -19.56
CA ARG A 32 3.90 25.44 -19.90
C ARG A 32 3.89 26.95 -19.95
N ASP A 33 5.02 27.55 -19.57
CA ASP A 33 5.22 28.98 -19.72
C ASP A 33 5.51 29.37 -21.19
N LYS A 34 5.71 30.66 -21.43
CA LYS A 34 6.00 31.18 -22.76
C LYS A 34 7.29 30.64 -23.38
N ASN A 35 8.20 30.12 -22.56
CA ASN A 35 9.48 29.53 -22.98
C ASN A 35 9.39 28.00 -23.16
N GLY A 36 8.20 27.41 -22.93
CA GLY A 36 7.98 25.96 -23.06
C GLY A 36 8.33 25.15 -21.81
N TYR A 37 8.71 25.78 -20.72
CA TYR A 37 8.98 25.10 -19.46
C TYR A 37 7.71 24.79 -18.67
N ARG A 38 7.67 23.63 -18.04
CA ARG A 38 6.54 23.22 -17.19
C ARG A 38 6.43 24.10 -15.95
N ILE A 39 5.21 24.54 -15.66
CA ILE A 39 4.87 25.26 -14.43
C ILE A 39 3.73 24.50 -13.72
N TYR A 40 3.93 24.24 -12.45
CA TYR A 40 3.04 23.37 -11.66
C TYR A 40 2.18 24.20 -10.72
N ALA A 41 0.87 24.06 -10.86
CA ALA A 41 -0.11 24.64 -9.94
C ALA A 41 -0.40 23.68 -8.79
N LYS A 42 -1.09 24.14 -7.74
CA LYS A 42 -1.46 23.30 -6.60
C LYS A 42 -2.26 22.06 -7.03
N ARG A 43 -3.11 22.18 -8.05
CA ARG A 43 -3.85 21.05 -8.62
C ARG A 43 -2.89 19.97 -9.12
N ASP A 44 -1.85 20.35 -9.80
CA ASP A 44 -0.86 19.42 -10.33
C ASP A 44 -0.08 18.72 -9.19
N LEU A 45 0.25 19.47 -8.14
CA LEU A 45 0.89 18.91 -6.95
C LEU A 45 0.02 17.85 -6.27
N ASN A 46 -1.29 18.08 -6.19
CA ASN A 46 -2.23 17.08 -5.67
C ASN A 46 -2.24 15.81 -6.51
N TRP A 47 -2.22 15.93 -7.83
CA TRP A 47 -2.15 14.78 -8.73
C TRP A 47 -0.86 13.99 -8.58
N ILE A 48 0.27 14.67 -8.45
CA ILE A 48 1.58 14.03 -8.25
C ILE A 48 1.61 13.31 -6.90
N PHE A 49 1.14 13.96 -5.85
CA PHE A 49 1.06 13.35 -4.51
C PHE A 49 0.17 12.11 -4.51
N LEU A 50 -0.99 12.19 -5.14
CA LEU A 50 -1.92 11.06 -5.26
C LEU A 50 -1.28 9.90 -6.02
N ALA A 51 -0.66 10.19 -7.16
CA ALA A 51 0.02 9.18 -7.97
C ALA A 51 1.15 8.49 -7.20
N LYS A 52 2.01 9.26 -6.55
CA LYS A 52 3.09 8.74 -5.72
C LYS A 52 2.56 7.83 -4.60
N SER A 53 1.57 8.32 -3.86
CA SER A 53 1.03 7.61 -2.69
C SER A 53 0.33 6.31 -3.09
N LEU A 54 -0.48 6.34 -4.14
CA LEU A 54 -1.21 5.14 -4.59
C LEU A 54 -0.29 4.14 -5.26
N ARG A 55 0.72 4.59 -6.01
CA ARG A 55 1.75 3.70 -6.56
C ARG A 55 2.53 2.98 -5.45
N LYS A 56 2.89 3.70 -4.42
CA LYS A 56 3.57 3.12 -3.25
C LYS A 56 2.70 2.09 -2.54
N ALA A 57 1.39 2.28 -2.52
CA ALA A 57 0.42 1.34 -1.96
C ALA A 57 0.10 0.16 -2.89
N GLY A 58 0.63 0.15 -4.11
CA GLY A 58 0.50 -0.96 -5.06
C GLY A 58 -0.57 -0.78 -6.14
N LEU A 59 -1.19 0.40 -6.27
CA LEU A 59 -2.12 0.67 -7.36
C LEU A 59 -1.39 0.62 -8.70
N SER A 60 -1.99 -0.02 -9.70
CA SER A 60 -1.39 -0.16 -11.02
C SER A 60 -1.32 1.17 -11.77
N ILE A 61 -0.36 1.28 -12.69
CA ILE A 61 -0.26 2.43 -13.60
C ILE A 61 -1.54 2.57 -14.42
N GLU A 62 -2.10 1.46 -14.89
CA GLU A 62 -3.33 1.42 -15.69
C GLU A 62 -4.52 2.01 -14.94
N SER A 63 -4.70 1.67 -13.68
CA SER A 63 -5.77 2.22 -12.84
C SER A 63 -5.60 3.71 -12.59
N LEU A 64 -4.37 4.19 -12.41
CA LEU A 64 -4.08 5.62 -12.27
C LEU A 64 -4.37 6.38 -13.56
N ILE A 65 -4.01 5.83 -14.72
CA ILE A 65 -4.32 6.41 -16.03
C ILE A 65 -5.83 6.52 -16.23
N GLU A 66 -6.56 5.46 -15.93
CA GLU A 66 -8.02 5.45 -16.02
C GLU A 66 -8.65 6.53 -15.12
N PHE A 67 -8.21 6.61 -13.88
CA PHE A 67 -8.69 7.63 -12.94
C PHE A 67 -8.43 9.05 -13.44
N ALA A 68 -7.23 9.34 -13.94
CA ALA A 68 -6.85 10.64 -14.46
C ALA A 68 -7.62 10.98 -15.77
N THR A 69 -7.83 9.99 -16.63
CA THR A 69 -8.58 10.14 -17.86
C THR A 69 -10.04 10.49 -17.57
N LEU A 70 -10.67 9.81 -16.63
CA LEU A 70 -12.04 10.10 -16.21
C LEU A 70 -12.16 11.50 -15.61
N ALA A 71 -11.15 11.95 -14.87
CA ALA A 71 -11.13 13.30 -14.28
C ALA A 71 -11.18 14.42 -15.34
N GLN A 72 -10.67 14.15 -16.53
CA GLN A 72 -10.64 15.10 -17.64
C GLN A 72 -11.89 15.02 -18.54
N SER A 73 -12.73 14.01 -18.35
CA SER A 73 -13.92 13.82 -19.14
C SER A 73 -15.03 14.81 -18.72
N LYS A 74 -15.78 15.28 -19.70
CA LYS A 74 -16.94 16.16 -19.49
C LYS A 74 -18.27 15.40 -19.49
N GLU A 75 -18.23 14.07 -19.59
CA GLU A 75 -19.43 13.23 -19.59
C GLU A 75 -20.02 13.08 -18.18
N GLY A 76 -21.36 12.95 -18.09
CA GLY A 76 -22.08 13.09 -16.83
C GLY A 76 -21.88 12.03 -15.76
N ASN A 77 -21.44 10.81 -16.13
CA ASN A 77 -21.35 9.68 -15.20
C ASN A 77 -19.93 9.31 -14.75
N VAL A 78 -18.94 10.10 -15.16
CA VAL A 78 -17.53 9.79 -14.88
C VAL A 78 -17.15 9.90 -13.41
N ARG A 79 -17.84 10.73 -12.63
CA ARG A 79 -17.55 10.89 -11.20
C ARG A 79 -17.86 9.62 -10.41
N ALA A 80 -18.95 8.93 -10.75
CA ALA A 80 -19.27 7.64 -10.14
C ALA A 80 -18.20 6.59 -10.48
N ALA A 81 -17.74 6.54 -11.72
CA ALA A 81 -16.68 5.65 -12.17
C ALA A 81 -15.34 5.96 -11.49
N GLN A 82 -14.97 7.24 -11.34
CA GLN A 82 -13.78 7.63 -10.58
C GLN A 82 -13.85 7.19 -9.13
N LYS A 83 -14.98 7.44 -8.48
CA LYS A 83 -15.18 7.04 -7.10
C LYS A 83 -15.09 5.52 -6.93
N GLN A 84 -15.60 4.76 -7.90
CA GLN A 84 -15.54 3.31 -7.89
C GLN A 84 -14.08 2.80 -7.93
N ILE A 85 -13.22 3.42 -8.72
CA ILE A 85 -11.78 3.09 -8.75
C ILE A 85 -11.18 3.27 -7.36
N LEU A 86 -11.48 4.37 -6.67
CA LEU A 86 -10.99 4.64 -5.33
C LEU A 86 -11.54 3.62 -4.31
N GLN A 87 -12.82 3.26 -4.41
CA GLN A 87 -13.44 2.27 -3.53
C GLN A 87 -12.87 0.88 -3.73
N ASP A 88 -12.65 0.46 -4.98
CA ASP A 88 -12.04 -0.83 -5.31
C ASP A 88 -10.62 -0.90 -4.75
N GLN A 89 -9.86 0.18 -4.86
CA GLN A 89 -8.51 0.26 -4.32
C GLN A 89 -8.52 0.19 -2.78
N LEU A 90 -9.45 0.87 -2.14
CA LEU A 90 -9.60 0.80 -0.69
C LEU A 90 -9.89 -0.63 -0.22
N THR A 91 -10.77 -1.33 -0.93
CA THR A 91 -11.09 -2.73 -0.65
C THR A 91 -9.85 -3.63 -0.75
N GLU A 92 -9.05 -3.47 -1.80
CA GLU A 92 -7.81 -4.23 -1.98
C GLU A 92 -6.78 -3.92 -0.88
N ILE A 93 -6.61 -2.65 -0.51
CA ILE A 93 -5.69 -2.25 0.56
C ILE A 93 -6.14 -2.82 1.91
N ASN A 94 -7.44 -2.77 2.21
CA ASN A 94 -7.96 -3.34 3.45
C ASN A 94 -7.71 -4.85 3.53
N ALA A 95 -7.86 -5.58 2.43
CA ALA A 95 -7.55 -7.01 2.38
C ALA A 95 -6.06 -7.26 2.63
N LYS A 96 -5.17 -6.48 2.03
CA LYS A 96 -3.71 -6.58 2.24
C LYS A 96 -3.32 -6.23 3.68
N LEU A 97 -3.95 -5.22 4.27
CA LEU A 97 -3.73 -4.86 5.68
C LEU A 97 -4.10 -6.02 6.60
N GLU A 98 -5.22 -6.69 6.35
CA GLU A 98 -5.66 -7.82 7.14
C GLU A 98 -4.68 -9.00 7.03
N GLU A 99 -4.21 -9.31 5.82
CA GLU A 99 -3.17 -10.33 5.61
C GLU A 99 -1.88 -9.97 6.36
N MET A 100 -1.46 -8.70 6.32
CA MET A 100 -0.27 -8.24 7.04
C MET A 100 -0.45 -8.32 8.55
N MET A 101 -1.63 -8.01 9.05
CA MET A 101 -1.94 -8.14 10.48
C MET A 101 -1.87 -9.61 10.94
N HIS A 102 -2.38 -10.53 10.13
CA HIS A 102 -2.26 -11.96 10.43
C HIS A 102 -0.81 -12.42 10.43
N ALA A 103 -0.01 -11.96 9.47
CA ALA A 103 1.43 -12.26 9.42
C ALA A 103 2.17 -11.69 10.64
N ARG A 104 1.83 -10.48 11.06
CA ARG A 104 2.36 -9.86 12.27
C ARG A 104 2.03 -10.70 13.51
N ASP A 105 0.77 -11.09 13.66
CA ASP A 105 0.31 -11.89 14.78
C ASP A 105 1.03 -13.24 14.84
N LEU A 106 1.25 -13.86 13.68
CA LEU A 106 2.05 -15.08 13.58
C LEU A 106 3.50 -14.86 14.04
N LEU A 107 4.13 -13.77 13.61
CA LEU A 107 5.49 -13.44 14.02
C LEU A 107 5.59 -13.19 15.52
N GLU A 108 4.66 -12.44 16.09
CA GLU A 108 4.59 -12.19 17.54
C GLU A 108 4.46 -13.49 18.31
N TYR A 109 3.58 -14.37 17.87
CA TYR A 109 3.40 -15.69 18.46
C TYR A 109 4.68 -16.53 18.40
N LYS A 110 5.33 -16.60 17.26
CA LYS A 110 6.59 -17.35 17.08
C LYS A 110 7.71 -16.78 17.93
N ILE A 111 7.81 -15.47 18.08
CA ILE A 111 8.80 -14.82 18.92
C ILE A 111 8.54 -15.14 20.40
N GLU A 112 7.30 -15.02 20.87
CA GLU A 112 6.91 -15.30 22.25
C GLU A 112 7.14 -16.77 22.65
N THR A 113 6.92 -17.71 21.75
CA THR A 113 7.03 -19.14 22.00
C THR A 113 8.36 -19.73 21.59
N PHE A 114 9.27 -18.94 21.02
CA PHE A 114 10.48 -19.43 20.38
C PHE A 114 11.41 -20.17 21.35
N ASP A 115 11.75 -19.57 22.48
CA ASP A 115 12.70 -20.15 23.43
C ASP A 115 12.16 -21.44 24.05
N ASP A 116 10.88 -21.46 24.42
CA ASP A 116 10.21 -22.65 24.97
C ASP A 116 10.16 -23.78 23.93
N HIS A 117 9.81 -23.46 22.70
CA HIS A 117 9.72 -24.41 21.59
C HIS A 117 11.09 -25.04 21.29
N VAL A 118 12.15 -24.22 21.20
CA VAL A 118 13.52 -24.71 20.99
C VAL A 118 13.99 -25.58 22.15
N ALA A 119 13.70 -25.19 23.39
CA ALA A 119 14.04 -25.96 24.56
C ALA A 119 13.39 -27.35 24.55
N LYS A 120 12.12 -27.44 24.19
CA LYS A 120 11.39 -28.72 24.07
C LYS A 120 11.94 -29.62 22.97
N ILE A 121 12.30 -29.04 21.81
CA ILE A 121 12.94 -29.81 20.72
C ILE A 121 14.27 -30.37 21.18
N ASN A 122 15.12 -29.55 21.81
CA ASN A 122 16.44 -29.95 22.28
C ASN A 122 16.37 -31.00 23.39
N ALA A 123 15.32 -31.00 24.19
CA ALA A 123 15.07 -31.99 25.24
C ALA A 123 14.46 -33.30 24.70
N GLY A 124 14.13 -33.38 23.42
CA GLY A 124 13.45 -34.53 22.82
C GLY A 124 11.97 -34.68 23.23
N GLU A 125 11.36 -33.64 23.75
CA GLU A 125 9.97 -33.66 24.24
C GLU A 125 8.91 -33.52 23.12
N LEU A 126 9.34 -33.05 21.93
CA LEU A 126 8.47 -32.91 20.76
C LEU A 126 8.98 -33.77 19.61
N SER A 127 8.15 -34.68 19.13
CA SER A 127 8.36 -35.35 17.85
C SER A 127 7.90 -34.47 16.69
N ASP A 128 8.24 -34.87 15.46
CA ASP A 128 7.87 -34.14 14.24
C ASP A 128 6.34 -33.95 14.10
N ASP A 129 5.55 -34.87 14.66
CA ASP A 129 4.08 -34.85 14.59
C ASP A 129 3.40 -34.20 15.83
N GLU A 130 4.17 -33.83 16.84
CA GLU A 130 3.67 -33.24 18.09
C GLU A 130 3.79 -31.71 18.13
N VAL A 131 4.22 -31.10 17.02
CA VAL A 131 4.29 -29.64 16.89
C VAL A 131 2.92 -29.02 16.66
N GLU A 132 2.79 -27.74 16.93
CA GLU A 132 1.57 -26.98 16.68
C GLU A 132 1.18 -26.99 15.21
N GLU A 133 -0.14 -27.01 14.95
CA GLU A 133 -0.70 -26.88 13.60
C GLU A 133 -1.04 -25.42 13.30
N LEU A 134 -0.05 -24.62 12.90
CA LEU A 134 -0.19 -23.18 12.71
C LEU A 134 -1.32 -22.82 11.74
N TRP A 135 -1.53 -23.63 10.71
CA TRP A 135 -2.55 -23.40 9.68
C TRP A 135 -4.00 -23.58 10.19
N THR A 136 -4.21 -24.19 11.36
CA THR A 136 -5.54 -24.36 11.99
C THR A 136 -5.86 -23.23 12.95
N MET A 137 -4.90 -22.40 13.33
CA MET A 137 -5.03 -21.35 14.33
C MET A 137 -5.67 -20.11 13.73
N LYS A 138 -6.87 -19.74 14.16
CA LYS A 138 -7.53 -18.50 13.72
C LYS A 138 -6.90 -17.26 14.35
N HIS A 139 -6.37 -17.40 15.57
CA HIS A 139 -5.73 -16.31 16.31
C HIS A 139 -4.47 -16.84 16.98
N PHE A 140 -3.35 -16.17 16.76
CA PHE A 140 -2.07 -16.48 17.38
C PHE A 140 -1.96 -15.79 18.74
N LYS A 141 -2.86 -16.14 19.68
CA LYS A 141 -2.78 -15.65 21.06
C LYS A 141 -1.91 -16.61 21.88
N LYS A 142 -1.12 -16.02 22.79
CA LYS A 142 -0.47 -16.78 23.85
C LYS A 142 -1.52 -17.59 24.57
N GLN A 143 -1.34 -18.91 24.67
CA GLN A 143 -2.19 -19.73 25.50
C GLN A 143 -1.98 -19.26 26.94
N GLU A 144 -3.00 -18.64 27.52
CA GLU A 144 -3.01 -18.43 28.95
C GLU A 144 -3.00 -19.83 29.58
N THR A 145 -1.93 -20.12 30.31
CA THR A 145 -1.90 -21.32 31.14
C THR A 145 -3.11 -21.22 32.05
N PRO A 146 -4.04 -22.18 32.00
CA PRO A 146 -5.17 -22.13 32.94
C PRO A 146 -4.60 -22.06 34.34
N LEU A 147 -4.95 -21.00 35.07
CA LEU A 147 -4.64 -20.93 36.49
C LEU A 147 -5.15 -22.24 37.10
N ALA A 148 -4.22 -23.02 37.65
CA ALA A 148 -4.58 -24.20 38.40
C ALA A 148 -5.55 -23.75 39.47
N VAL A 149 -6.81 -24.11 39.32
CA VAL A 149 -7.82 -23.92 40.37
C VAL A 149 -7.49 -24.96 41.41
N GLU A 150 -6.84 -24.51 42.49
CA GLU A 150 -6.75 -25.33 43.68
C GLU A 150 -8.15 -25.54 44.29
#